data_5921cb96c594569f114a3ee2a833cee2
#
_entry.id   5921cb96c594569f114a3ee2a833cee2
#
_cell.length_a   1.000
_cell.length_b   1.000
_cell.length_c   1.000
_cell.angle_alpha   90.00
_cell.angle_beta   90.00
_cell.angle_gamma   90.00
#
_symmetry.space_group_name_H-M   'P 1'
#
loop_
_entity.id
_entity.type
_entity.pdbx_description
1 polymer ?
#
loop_
_entity_poly.entity_id
_entity_poly.type
_entity_poly.pdbx_seq_one_letter_code
_entity_poly.pdbx_strand_id
1 'polypeptide(L)'
;MAAEIQKAARKAAPKVVKKAAPSARPAAAKGDAGAMPAEGSKAPAFSLPDDTGSKVRLADFAGKSLVLYFYPKDSTPGCTQESCDFRDNLNRLKSSGAAVVGVSADSVESHRRFKEKQGLNFPLLSDPGHEALEAYGVWREKSLYGRKFMGIVRSTFVIDGKGVIRKVFSPVKVAGHVDAVLAALRDKPGKPE
;
A
#
# COMPACT_ATOMS: atom_id res chain seq x y z
N MET A 1 39.13 62.51 12.68
CA MET A 1 38.61 62.12 14.02
C MET A 1 37.81 60.87 13.84
N ALA A 2 38.40 59.68 14.01
CA ALA A 2 38.52 58.97 15.25
C ALA A 2 37.10 58.69 15.79
N ALA A 3 36.63 57.50 15.95
CA ALA A 3 37.00 56.32 16.68
C ALA A 3 36.06 55.16 16.24
N GLU A 4 36.54 54.02 15.93
CA GLU A 4 36.67 52.78 16.74
C GLU A 4 35.49 52.47 17.68
N ILE A 5 34.84 51.36 17.46
CA ILE A 5 34.66 50.35 18.51
C ILE A 5 34.37 48.95 17.85
N GLN A 6 35.32 48.08 18.09
CA GLN A 6 35.28 46.62 17.90
C GLN A 6 34.36 45.95 18.93
N LYS A 7 34.06 44.68 18.64
CA LYS A 7 33.62 43.55 19.52
C LYS A 7 32.14 43.24 19.38
N ALA A 8 31.74 42.01 19.20
CA ALA A 8 32.35 40.73 19.53
C ALA A 8 31.67 39.63 18.72
N ALA A 9 32.47 38.75 18.15
CA ALA A 9 32.05 37.44 17.66
C ALA A 9 31.63 36.56 18.85
N ARG A 10 30.40 36.03 18.83
CA ARG A 10 30.03 34.89 19.64
C ARG A 10 29.66 33.71 18.73
N LYS A 11 30.66 32.85 18.64
CA LYS A 11 30.67 31.50 18.13
C LYS A 11 29.62 30.68 18.88
N ALA A 12 28.52 30.30 18.23
CA ALA A 12 27.60 29.27 18.74
C ALA A 12 27.88 27.96 18.01
N ALA A 13 28.36 27.00 18.73
CA ALA A 13 28.65 25.64 18.27
C ALA A 13 27.35 24.91 17.86
N PRO A 14 27.40 24.02 16.83
CA PRO A 14 26.25 23.25 16.46
C PRO A 14 25.96 22.17 17.52
N LYS A 15 24.73 22.13 18.04
CA LYS A 15 24.24 21.06 18.87
C LYS A 15 24.18 19.75 18.06
N VAL A 16 24.99 18.80 18.49
CA VAL A 16 24.96 17.41 18.05
C VAL A 16 23.57 16.85 18.33
N VAL A 17 22.79 16.62 17.27
CA VAL A 17 21.54 15.86 17.36
C VAL A 17 21.90 14.40 17.55
N LYS A 18 21.59 13.86 18.70
CA LYS A 18 21.73 12.44 19.03
C LYS A 18 20.94 11.61 18.03
N LYS A 19 21.68 10.75 17.32
CA LYS A 19 21.18 9.71 16.45
C LYS A 19 20.20 8.83 17.24
N ALA A 20 18.91 8.91 16.95
CA ALA A 20 17.91 8.00 17.51
C ALA A 20 18.19 6.59 17.00
N ALA A 21 18.27 5.65 17.92
CA ALA A 21 18.43 4.24 17.64
C ALA A 21 17.28 3.68 16.80
N PRO A 22 17.52 2.66 15.95
CA PRO A 22 16.45 2.05 15.15
C PRO A 22 15.45 1.38 16.09
N SER A 23 14.22 1.88 16.07
CA SER A 23 13.07 1.28 16.74
C SER A 23 12.86 -0.14 16.23
N ALA A 24 12.72 -1.08 17.15
CA ALA A 24 12.56 -2.50 16.94
C ALA A 24 11.51 -2.81 15.86
N ARG A 25 11.88 -3.66 14.89
CA ARG A 25 10.98 -4.32 13.94
C ARG A 25 9.83 -4.99 14.73
N PRO A 26 8.57 -4.70 14.46
CA PRO A 26 7.52 -5.59 14.92
C PRO A 26 7.70 -6.92 14.18
N ALA A 27 7.80 -8.01 14.96
CA ALA A 27 7.92 -9.36 14.44
C ALA A 27 6.76 -9.65 13.50
N ALA A 28 7.06 -9.80 12.22
CA ALA A 28 6.13 -10.36 11.26
C ALA A 28 5.73 -11.76 11.76
N ALA A 29 4.46 -11.97 12.01
CA ALA A 29 3.95 -13.31 12.22
C ALA A 29 4.34 -14.13 10.99
N LYS A 30 5.12 -15.21 11.19
CA LYS A 30 5.54 -16.16 10.18
C LYS A 30 4.29 -16.87 9.65
N GLY A 31 3.61 -16.26 8.69
CA GLY A 31 2.74 -16.96 7.77
C GLY A 31 3.62 -17.65 6.75
N ASP A 32 3.19 -18.80 6.29
CA ASP A 32 3.84 -19.62 5.28
C ASP A 32 4.28 -18.76 4.08
N ALA A 33 5.60 -18.58 3.91
CA ALA A 33 6.14 -17.68 2.90
C ALA A 33 5.74 -18.17 1.50
N GLY A 34 4.84 -17.44 0.84
CA GLY A 34 4.39 -17.71 -0.53
C GLY A 34 2.94 -18.19 -0.70
N ALA A 35 2.23 -18.55 0.35
CA ALA A 35 0.80 -18.84 0.27
C ALA A 35 -0.03 -17.56 0.40
N MET A 36 -1.03 -17.40 -0.48
CA MET A 36 -1.98 -16.28 -0.38
C MET A 36 -2.83 -16.46 0.88
N PRO A 37 -2.95 -15.44 1.75
CA PRO A 37 -3.75 -15.55 2.97
C PRO A 37 -5.24 -15.77 2.62
N ALA A 38 -5.87 -16.69 3.34
CA ALA A 38 -7.25 -17.11 3.09
C ALA A 38 -8.26 -16.07 3.62
N GLU A 39 -9.47 -16.09 3.06
CA GLU A 39 -10.62 -15.39 3.62
C GLU A 39 -10.86 -15.87 5.06
N GLY A 40 -11.19 -14.96 5.97
CA GLY A 40 -11.34 -15.22 7.41
C GLY A 40 -10.04 -15.18 8.22
N SER A 41 -8.87 -15.20 7.59
CA SER A 41 -7.59 -15.06 8.29
C SER A 41 -7.24 -13.60 8.57
N LYS A 42 -6.33 -13.39 9.52
CA LYS A 42 -5.74 -12.03 9.72
C LYS A 42 -4.88 -11.63 8.54
N ALA A 43 -5.07 -10.40 8.08
CA ALA A 43 -4.24 -9.80 7.06
C ALA A 43 -2.79 -9.64 7.55
N PRO A 44 -1.79 -10.01 6.74
CA PRO A 44 -0.39 -9.76 7.06
C PRO A 44 -0.14 -8.27 7.32
N ALA A 45 0.60 -7.97 8.38
CA ALA A 45 0.97 -6.59 8.69
C ALA A 45 1.99 -6.07 7.68
N PHE A 46 1.84 -4.82 7.27
CA PHE A 46 2.81 -4.12 6.44
C PHE A 46 3.13 -2.74 7.00
N SER A 47 4.27 -2.19 6.61
CA SER A 47 4.69 -0.81 6.90
C SER A 47 5.52 -0.31 5.72
N LEU A 48 4.89 0.37 4.78
CA LEU A 48 5.47 0.77 3.50
C LEU A 48 5.40 2.29 3.32
N PRO A 49 6.34 2.91 2.58
CA PRO A 49 6.24 4.30 2.20
C PRO A 49 5.15 4.49 1.13
N ASP A 50 4.39 5.57 1.25
CA ASP A 50 3.45 6.01 0.22
C ASP A 50 4.12 6.90 -0.86
N ASP A 51 3.33 7.39 -1.78
CA ASP A 51 3.74 8.30 -2.86
C ASP A 51 4.32 9.65 -2.37
N THR A 52 4.17 9.97 -1.08
CA THR A 52 4.79 11.13 -0.44
C THR A 52 6.07 10.79 0.34
N GLY A 53 6.36 9.51 0.51
CA GLY A 53 7.44 8.98 1.35
C GLY A 53 7.04 8.78 2.81
N SER A 54 5.78 9.05 3.17
CA SER A 54 5.25 8.83 4.51
C SER A 54 4.98 7.34 4.75
N LYS A 55 5.29 6.84 5.94
CA LYS A 55 5.01 5.44 6.28
C LYS A 55 3.54 5.21 6.55
N VAL A 56 2.97 4.24 5.84
CA VAL A 56 1.60 3.75 6.00
C VAL A 56 1.62 2.31 6.46
N ARG A 57 0.81 1.98 7.46
CA ARG A 57 0.73 0.66 8.08
C ARG A 57 -0.68 0.12 8.02
N LEU A 58 -0.84 -1.19 8.02
CA LEU A 58 -2.16 -1.81 8.11
C LEU A 58 -2.95 -1.30 9.33
N ALA A 59 -2.26 -1.07 10.47
CA ALA A 59 -2.88 -0.58 11.71
C ALA A 59 -3.52 0.82 11.59
N ASP A 60 -3.08 1.62 10.63
CA ASP A 60 -3.60 2.98 10.41
C ASP A 60 -5.04 2.96 9.85
N PHE A 61 -5.51 1.78 9.41
CA PHE A 61 -6.87 1.54 8.92
C PHE A 61 -7.77 0.82 9.96
N ALA A 62 -7.32 0.69 11.21
CA ALA A 62 -8.13 0.06 12.26
C ALA A 62 -9.50 0.77 12.40
N GLY A 63 -10.57 -0.02 12.48
CA GLY A 63 -11.95 0.48 12.55
C GLY A 63 -12.58 0.83 11.20
N LYS A 64 -11.85 0.74 10.10
CA LYS A 64 -12.34 0.98 8.73
C LYS A 64 -12.07 -0.24 7.85
N SER A 65 -12.92 -0.49 6.87
CA SER A 65 -12.61 -1.48 5.85
C SER A 65 -11.49 -0.96 4.95
N LEU A 66 -10.59 -1.84 4.50
CA LEU A 66 -9.50 -1.53 3.59
C LEU A 66 -9.63 -2.37 2.33
N VAL A 67 -9.63 -1.72 1.19
CA VAL A 67 -9.44 -2.34 -0.13
C VAL A 67 -7.97 -2.20 -0.49
N LEU A 68 -7.22 -3.28 -0.35
CA LEU A 68 -5.80 -3.35 -0.65
C LEU A 68 -5.61 -4.07 -1.98
N TYR A 69 -5.22 -3.35 -3.03
CA TYR A 69 -5.00 -3.96 -4.35
C TYR A 69 -3.53 -3.94 -4.74
N PHE A 70 -3.08 -5.07 -5.29
CA PHE A 70 -1.73 -5.28 -5.78
C PHE A 70 -1.74 -5.31 -7.30
N TYR A 71 -0.88 -4.51 -7.92
CA TYR A 71 -0.81 -4.38 -9.37
C TYR A 71 0.64 -4.48 -9.88
N PRO A 72 0.85 -5.00 -11.12
CA PRO A 72 2.18 -5.31 -11.63
C PRO A 72 3.12 -4.12 -11.77
N LYS A 73 2.65 -2.99 -12.33
CA LYS A 73 3.53 -1.86 -12.65
C LYS A 73 2.75 -0.59 -12.97
N ASP A 74 3.26 0.56 -12.48
CA ASP A 74 2.76 1.89 -12.82
C ASP A 74 2.71 2.14 -14.32
N SER A 75 1.76 2.95 -14.75
CA SER A 75 1.62 3.45 -16.12
C SER A 75 1.46 2.38 -17.20
N THR A 76 1.16 1.13 -16.83
CA THR A 76 0.74 0.10 -17.80
C THR A 76 -0.78 0.20 -18.05
N PRO A 77 -1.30 -0.14 -19.25
CA PRO A 77 -2.69 0.08 -19.61
C PRO A 77 -3.70 -0.50 -18.60
N GLY A 78 -3.53 -1.78 -18.24
CA GLY A 78 -4.44 -2.44 -17.30
C GLY A 78 -4.34 -1.91 -15.86
N CYS A 79 -3.16 -1.52 -15.39
CA CYS A 79 -3.00 -0.94 -14.06
C CYS A 79 -3.54 0.49 -14.02
N THR A 80 -3.37 1.25 -15.10
CA THR A 80 -3.95 2.59 -15.24
C THR A 80 -5.48 2.51 -15.20
N GLN A 81 -6.07 1.60 -15.96
CA GLN A 81 -7.53 1.41 -15.96
C GLN A 81 -8.04 1.06 -14.57
N GLU A 82 -7.45 0.09 -13.90
CA GLU A 82 -7.84 -0.32 -12.55
C GLU A 82 -7.77 0.83 -11.55
N SER A 83 -6.67 1.58 -11.56
CA SER A 83 -6.47 2.72 -10.66
C SER A 83 -7.46 3.85 -10.95
N CYS A 84 -7.78 4.11 -12.22
CA CYS A 84 -8.80 5.08 -12.62
C CYS A 84 -10.19 4.63 -12.19
N ASP A 85 -10.52 3.35 -12.35
CA ASP A 85 -11.80 2.78 -11.91
C ASP A 85 -12.00 2.94 -10.39
N PHE A 86 -10.95 2.69 -9.60
CA PHE A 86 -10.97 2.97 -8.16
C PHE A 86 -11.10 4.46 -7.83
N ARG A 87 -10.37 5.34 -8.54
CA ARG A 87 -10.48 6.79 -8.38
C ARG A 87 -11.91 7.27 -8.63
N ASP A 88 -12.50 6.87 -9.74
CA ASP A 88 -13.81 7.33 -10.18
C ASP A 88 -14.94 6.82 -9.25
N ASN A 89 -14.74 5.68 -8.61
CA ASN A 89 -15.67 5.10 -7.65
C ASN A 89 -15.29 5.33 -6.19
N LEU A 90 -14.27 6.16 -5.89
CA LEU A 90 -13.76 6.33 -4.53
C LEU A 90 -14.83 6.84 -3.56
N ASN A 91 -15.74 7.72 -4.02
CA ASN A 91 -16.83 8.22 -3.17
C ASN A 91 -17.80 7.09 -2.78
N ARG A 92 -18.10 6.16 -3.69
CA ARG A 92 -18.93 4.96 -3.39
C ARG A 92 -18.26 4.05 -2.38
N LEU A 93 -16.93 3.85 -2.50
CA LEU A 93 -16.12 3.03 -1.59
C LEU A 93 -16.05 3.69 -0.20
N LYS A 94 -15.80 5.00 -0.12
CA LYS A 94 -15.79 5.76 1.14
C LYS A 94 -17.16 5.74 1.82
N SER A 95 -18.25 5.87 1.07
CA SER A 95 -19.61 5.76 1.61
C SER A 95 -19.92 4.36 2.16
N SER A 96 -19.23 3.34 1.68
CA SER A 96 -19.27 1.98 2.24
C SER A 96 -18.30 1.78 3.42
N GLY A 97 -17.66 2.86 3.93
CA GLY A 97 -16.72 2.81 5.05
C GLY A 97 -15.34 2.23 4.69
N ALA A 98 -14.99 2.19 3.40
CA ALA A 98 -13.74 1.61 2.94
C ALA A 98 -12.72 2.67 2.51
N ALA A 99 -11.45 2.44 2.89
CA ALA A 99 -10.28 3.09 2.31
C ALA A 99 -9.76 2.24 1.14
N VAL A 100 -9.09 2.88 0.17
CA VAL A 100 -8.44 2.20 -0.96
C VAL A 100 -6.96 2.48 -0.91
N VAL A 101 -6.15 1.47 -1.13
CA VAL A 101 -4.68 1.55 -1.16
C VAL A 101 -4.16 0.64 -2.27
N GLY A 102 -3.31 1.18 -3.14
CA GLY A 102 -2.61 0.41 -4.16
C GLY A 102 -1.19 0.06 -3.71
N VAL A 103 -0.69 -1.09 -4.10
CA VAL A 103 0.68 -1.55 -3.79
C VAL A 103 1.34 -2.10 -5.05
N SER A 104 2.55 -1.67 -5.33
CA SER A 104 3.42 -2.31 -6.32
C SER A 104 4.89 -2.26 -5.91
N ALA A 105 5.77 -2.90 -6.69
CA ALA A 105 7.22 -2.84 -6.49
C ALA A 105 7.87 -1.55 -7.05
N ASP A 106 7.08 -0.65 -7.63
CA ASP A 106 7.58 0.61 -8.16
C ASP A 106 8.05 1.55 -7.03
N SER A 107 8.94 2.48 -7.37
CA SER A 107 9.48 3.43 -6.39
C SER A 107 8.46 4.53 -6.03
N VAL A 108 8.66 5.15 -4.86
CA VAL A 108 7.89 6.33 -4.41
C VAL A 108 7.79 7.41 -5.49
N GLU A 109 8.90 7.68 -6.18
CA GLU A 109 8.95 8.67 -7.26
C GLU A 109 8.10 8.25 -8.48
N SER A 110 8.07 6.95 -8.82
CA SER A 110 7.20 6.40 -9.86
C SER A 110 5.73 6.58 -9.49
N HIS A 111 5.37 6.22 -8.26
CA HIS A 111 4.01 6.38 -7.74
C HIS A 111 3.55 7.83 -7.74
N ARG A 112 4.41 8.76 -7.35
CA ARG A 112 4.10 10.19 -7.39
C ARG A 112 3.73 10.63 -8.80
N ARG A 113 4.58 10.33 -9.80
CA ARG A 113 4.31 10.66 -11.20
C ARG A 113 3.06 9.99 -11.74
N PHE A 114 2.85 8.72 -11.40
CA PHE A 114 1.66 7.99 -11.82
C PHE A 114 0.40 8.59 -11.22
N LYS A 115 0.42 8.90 -9.93
CA LYS A 115 -0.69 9.53 -9.22
C LYS A 115 -1.03 10.91 -9.78
N GLU A 116 -0.04 11.76 -10.00
CA GLU A 116 -0.23 13.08 -10.62
C GLU A 116 -0.81 12.97 -12.02
N LYS A 117 -0.22 12.12 -12.87
CA LYS A 117 -0.66 11.93 -14.25
C LYS A 117 -2.10 11.43 -14.36
N GLN A 118 -2.53 10.56 -13.46
CA GLN A 118 -3.86 9.96 -13.49
C GLN A 118 -4.85 10.64 -12.54
N GLY A 119 -4.44 11.65 -11.77
CA GLY A 119 -5.28 12.34 -10.79
C GLY A 119 -5.81 11.40 -9.71
N LEU A 120 -5.00 10.44 -9.24
CA LEU A 120 -5.41 9.47 -8.23
C LEU A 120 -5.54 10.17 -6.86
N ASN A 121 -6.60 9.87 -6.14
CA ASN A 121 -7.01 10.53 -4.90
C ASN A 121 -6.94 9.61 -3.67
N PHE A 122 -6.09 8.58 -3.74
CA PHE A 122 -5.78 7.63 -2.67
C PHE A 122 -4.27 7.29 -2.68
N PRO A 123 -3.71 6.74 -1.59
CA PRO A 123 -2.28 6.44 -1.49
C PRO A 123 -1.89 5.23 -2.35
N LEU A 124 -0.68 5.31 -2.92
CA LEU A 124 0.03 4.20 -3.56
C LEU A 124 1.24 3.88 -2.71
N LEU A 125 1.45 2.61 -2.35
CA LEU A 125 2.54 2.15 -1.49
C LEU A 125 3.63 1.46 -2.30
N SER A 126 4.86 1.86 -2.04
CA SER A 126 6.06 1.37 -2.69
C SER A 126 6.65 0.20 -1.90
N ASP A 127 6.75 -0.97 -2.53
CA ASP A 127 7.33 -2.19 -1.95
C ASP A 127 8.44 -2.78 -2.85
N PRO A 128 9.54 -2.04 -3.09
CA PRO A 128 10.65 -2.54 -3.91
C PRO A 128 11.38 -3.73 -3.26
N GLY A 129 11.22 -3.93 -1.95
CA GLY A 129 11.75 -5.07 -1.20
C GLY A 129 10.86 -6.30 -1.24
N HIS A 130 9.68 -6.23 -1.83
CA HIS A 130 8.69 -7.30 -1.95
C HIS A 130 8.17 -7.85 -0.60
N GLU A 131 8.35 -7.14 0.51
CA GLU A 131 7.95 -7.60 1.85
C GLU A 131 6.45 -7.87 1.96
N ALA A 132 5.62 -6.92 1.56
CA ALA A 132 4.17 -7.10 1.54
C ALA A 132 3.71 -7.98 0.38
N LEU A 133 4.34 -7.87 -0.79
CA LEU A 133 4.04 -8.68 -1.97
C LEU A 133 4.21 -10.18 -1.70
N GLU A 134 5.25 -10.56 -0.96
CA GLU A 134 5.51 -11.94 -0.53
C GLU A 134 4.56 -12.36 0.60
N ALA A 135 4.36 -11.51 1.61
CA ALA A 135 3.48 -11.79 2.74
C ALA A 135 2.02 -12.04 2.31
N TYR A 136 1.57 -11.34 1.26
CA TYR A 136 0.24 -11.54 0.67
C TYR A 136 0.22 -12.63 -0.43
N GLY A 137 1.35 -13.28 -0.70
CA GLY A 137 1.46 -14.37 -1.68
C GLY A 137 1.15 -13.95 -3.11
N VAL A 138 1.36 -12.66 -3.45
CA VAL A 138 1.10 -12.12 -4.78
C VAL A 138 2.36 -11.99 -5.64
N TRP A 139 3.55 -12.11 -5.05
CA TRP A 139 4.82 -12.18 -5.74
C TRP A 139 5.09 -13.61 -6.17
N ARG A 140 4.89 -13.92 -7.46
CA ARG A 140 4.90 -15.29 -7.98
C ARG A 140 5.65 -15.41 -9.29
N GLU A 141 6.12 -16.63 -9.57
CA GLU A 141 6.63 -16.99 -10.88
C GLU A 141 5.49 -16.92 -11.91
N LYS A 142 5.74 -16.20 -12.97
CA LYS A 142 4.89 -16.08 -14.17
C LYS A 142 5.62 -16.63 -15.37
N SER A 143 4.88 -17.15 -16.34
CA SER A 143 5.41 -17.56 -17.62
C SER A 143 4.81 -16.71 -18.74
N LEU A 144 5.66 -16.17 -19.61
CA LEU A 144 5.25 -15.45 -20.80
C LEU A 144 6.13 -15.88 -21.98
N TYR A 145 5.53 -16.41 -23.03
CA TYR A 145 6.23 -16.93 -24.20
C TYR A 145 7.35 -17.93 -23.83
N GLY A 146 7.09 -18.84 -22.88
CA GLY A 146 8.05 -19.85 -22.42
C GLY A 146 9.17 -19.33 -21.50
N ARG A 147 9.25 -18.03 -21.21
CA ARG A 147 10.18 -17.44 -20.25
C ARG A 147 9.50 -17.30 -18.88
N LYS A 148 10.18 -17.80 -17.86
CA LYS A 148 9.75 -17.65 -16.46
C LYS A 148 10.36 -16.39 -15.86
N PHE A 149 9.56 -15.65 -15.12
CA PHE A 149 10.00 -14.47 -14.37
C PHE A 149 9.14 -14.26 -13.14
N MET A 150 9.69 -13.62 -12.11
CA MET A 150 8.94 -13.24 -10.93
C MET A 150 8.13 -11.97 -11.20
N GLY A 151 6.91 -11.91 -10.70
CA GLY A 151 6.07 -10.74 -10.89
C GLY A 151 4.81 -10.75 -10.05
N ILE A 152 4.19 -9.59 -9.92
CA ILE A 152 2.98 -9.42 -9.14
C ILE A 152 1.78 -10.02 -9.88
N VAL A 153 1.07 -10.94 -9.23
CA VAL A 153 -0.26 -11.37 -9.66
C VAL A 153 -1.26 -10.32 -9.19
N ARG A 154 -1.96 -9.69 -10.14
CA ARG A 154 -3.01 -8.71 -9.82
C ARG A 154 -4.02 -9.32 -8.87
N SER A 155 -4.13 -8.75 -7.68
CA SER A 155 -4.96 -9.30 -6.61
C SER A 155 -5.51 -8.18 -5.74
N THR A 156 -6.71 -8.36 -5.21
CA THR A 156 -7.34 -7.38 -4.30
C THR A 156 -7.85 -8.11 -3.06
N PHE A 157 -7.53 -7.53 -1.91
CA PHE A 157 -7.98 -8.01 -0.60
C PHE A 157 -8.93 -7.00 0.00
N VAL A 158 -10.11 -7.43 0.38
CA VAL A 158 -11.04 -6.66 1.19
C VAL A 158 -10.83 -7.05 2.64
N ILE A 159 -10.35 -6.12 3.46
CA ILE A 159 -9.98 -6.33 4.86
C ILE A 159 -10.95 -5.53 5.72
N ASP A 160 -11.45 -6.11 6.79
CA ASP A 160 -12.36 -5.41 7.72
C ASP A 160 -11.59 -4.53 8.73
N GLY A 161 -12.33 -3.73 9.51
CA GLY A 161 -11.75 -2.85 10.53
C GLY A 161 -11.06 -3.57 11.69
N LYS A 162 -11.16 -4.91 11.77
CA LYS A 162 -10.43 -5.74 12.74
C LYS A 162 -9.14 -6.34 12.14
N GLY A 163 -8.85 -6.04 10.88
CA GLY A 163 -7.70 -6.57 10.15
C GLY A 163 -7.90 -8.01 9.66
N VAL A 164 -9.14 -8.46 9.48
CA VAL A 164 -9.46 -9.78 8.95
C VAL A 164 -9.81 -9.67 7.47
N ILE A 165 -9.26 -10.58 6.66
CA ILE A 165 -9.53 -10.65 5.22
C ILE A 165 -10.95 -11.19 5.03
N ARG A 166 -11.80 -10.41 4.41
CA ARG A 166 -13.20 -10.78 4.12
C ARG A 166 -13.36 -11.41 2.75
N LYS A 167 -12.62 -10.88 1.77
CA LYS A 167 -12.70 -11.35 0.39
C LYS A 167 -11.34 -11.23 -0.28
N VAL A 168 -11.03 -12.22 -1.12
CA VAL A 168 -9.83 -12.25 -1.97
C VAL A 168 -10.25 -12.37 -3.42
N PHE A 169 -9.73 -11.46 -4.25
CA PHE A 169 -9.86 -11.52 -5.71
C PHE A 169 -8.48 -11.79 -6.29
N SER A 170 -8.26 -12.97 -6.87
CA SER A 170 -6.98 -13.32 -7.50
C SER A 170 -7.15 -14.48 -8.49
N PRO A 171 -6.68 -14.34 -9.74
CA PRO A 171 -6.26 -13.10 -10.39
C PRO A 171 -7.45 -12.17 -10.69
N VAL A 172 -7.20 -10.86 -10.65
CA VAL A 172 -8.22 -9.84 -10.94
C VAL A 172 -8.34 -9.62 -12.44
N LYS A 173 -9.59 -9.60 -12.93
CA LYS A 173 -9.98 -9.01 -14.22
C LYS A 173 -10.47 -7.59 -13.97
N VAL A 174 -9.89 -6.59 -14.63
CA VAL A 174 -10.16 -5.17 -14.33
C VAL A 174 -11.62 -4.79 -14.60
N ALA A 175 -12.20 -5.29 -15.70
CA ALA A 175 -13.58 -4.97 -16.05
C ALA A 175 -14.58 -5.43 -14.97
N GLY A 176 -15.36 -4.49 -14.42
CA GLY A 176 -16.36 -4.77 -13.38
C GLY A 176 -15.79 -5.06 -11.98
N HIS A 177 -14.46 -4.96 -11.80
CA HIS A 177 -13.81 -5.31 -10.54
C HIS A 177 -14.27 -4.45 -9.36
N VAL A 178 -14.38 -3.13 -9.56
CA VAL A 178 -14.81 -2.21 -8.49
C VAL A 178 -16.24 -2.50 -8.01
N ASP A 179 -17.13 -2.90 -8.89
CA ASP A 179 -18.50 -3.29 -8.49
C ASP A 179 -18.50 -4.59 -7.69
N ALA A 180 -17.65 -5.56 -8.05
CA ALA A 180 -17.46 -6.78 -7.25
C ALA A 180 -16.89 -6.47 -5.86
N VAL A 181 -15.93 -5.55 -5.75
CA VAL A 181 -15.38 -5.07 -4.47
C VAL A 181 -16.45 -4.37 -3.64
N LEU A 182 -17.28 -3.52 -4.25
CA LEU A 182 -18.40 -2.85 -3.58
C LEU A 182 -19.45 -3.84 -3.08
N ALA A 183 -19.73 -4.91 -3.83
CA ALA A 183 -20.60 -5.99 -3.37
C ALA A 183 -20.01 -6.69 -2.14
N ALA A 184 -18.72 -7.06 -2.18
CA ALA A 184 -18.03 -7.69 -1.06
C ALA A 184 -17.96 -6.81 0.22
N LEU A 185 -17.96 -5.49 0.07
CA LEU A 185 -18.03 -4.55 1.21
C LEU A 185 -19.43 -4.49 1.85
N ARG A 186 -20.48 -4.72 1.08
CA ARG A 186 -21.88 -4.73 1.56
C ARG A 186 -22.26 -6.02 2.24
N ASP A 187 -21.67 -7.14 1.81
CA ASP A 187 -21.89 -8.43 2.43
C ASP A 187 -21.37 -8.38 3.87
N LYS A 188 -22.29 -8.35 4.85
CA LYS A 188 -21.95 -8.48 6.25
C LYS A 188 -21.28 -9.84 6.44
N PRO A 189 -20.25 -9.97 7.32
CA PRO A 189 -19.69 -11.29 7.61
C PRO A 189 -20.81 -12.21 8.01
N GLY A 190 -20.95 -13.32 7.27
CA GLY A 190 -21.85 -14.40 7.68
C GLY A 190 -21.52 -14.75 9.13
N LYS A 191 -22.55 -14.74 9.99
CA LYS A 191 -22.45 -15.27 11.33
C LYS A 191 -21.98 -16.71 11.17
N PRO A 192 -20.89 -17.15 11.82
CA PRO A 192 -20.56 -18.57 11.79
C PRO A 192 -21.74 -19.34 12.40
N GLU A 193 -22.27 -20.30 11.64
CA GLU A 193 -23.17 -21.31 12.17
C GLU A 193 -22.46 -22.18 13.19
#